data_27bcc780b17afea2e5a3fe953a445c76
#
_entry.id   27bcc780b17afea2e5a3fe953a445c76
#
_cell.length_a   1.000
_cell.length_b   1.000
_cell.length_c   1.000
_cell.angle_alpha   90.00
_cell.angle_beta   90.00
_cell.angle_gamma   90.00
#
_symmetry.space_group_name_H-M   'P 1'
#
loop_
_entity.id
_entity.type
_entity.pdbx_description
1 polymer ?
#
loop_
_entity_poly.entity_id
_entity_poly.type
_entity_poly.pdbx_seq_one_letter_code
_entity_poly.pdbx_strand_id
1 'polypeptide(L)' 'MNLKVGQKIKILDMYNNDSYNNRVGTITRFGELGELYGTWGKQPLLPNVDLYILVESR' A
#
# COMPACT_ATOMS: atom_id res chain seq x y z
N MET A 1 3.76 14.21 2.19
CA MET A 1 2.61 13.48 2.73
C MET A 1 3.09 12.41 3.68
N ASN A 2 2.53 12.35 4.87
CA ASN A 2 2.96 11.40 5.89
C ASN A 2 2.00 10.23 5.96
N LEU A 3 2.55 9.05 5.70
CA LEU A 3 1.80 7.81 5.85
C LEU A 3 2.01 7.26 7.24
N LYS A 4 0.99 6.59 7.76
CA LYS A 4 1.02 6.05 9.12
C LYS A 4 0.49 4.63 9.14
N VAL A 5 1.02 3.84 10.06
CA VAL A 5 0.42 2.53 10.35
C VAL A 5 -1.03 2.76 10.75
N GLY A 6 -1.90 1.91 10.26
CA GLY A 6 -3.33 2.01 10.50
C GLY A 6 -4.12 2.69 9.41
N GLN A 7 -3.45 3.38 8.49
CA GLN A 7 -4.14 3.98 7.36
C GLN A 7 -4.52 2.94 6.34
N LYS A 8 -5.66 3.16 5.68
CA LYS A 8 -6.16 2.28 4.63
C LYS A 8 -5.81 2.87 3.28
N ILE A 9 -5.34 2.01 2.39
CA ILE A 9 -4.99 2.42 1.03
C ILE A 9 -5.65 1.49 0.03
N LYS A 10 -5.78 1.99 -1.19
CA LYS A 10 -6.20 1.18 -2.34
C LYS A 10 -5.06 1.18 -3.35
N ILE A 11 -4.67 -0.01 -3.79
CA ILE A 11 -3.63 -0.16 -4.80
C ILE A 11 -4.25 0.08 -6.16
N LEU A 12 -3.70 1.02 -6.92
CA LEU A 12 -4.19 1.32 -8.26
C LEU A 12 -3.42 0.55 -9.32
N ASP A 13 -2.09 0.49 -9.17
CA ASP A 13 -1.25 -0.19 -10.16
C ASP A 13 0.04 -0.61 -9.48
N MET A 14 0.18 -1.91 -9.24
CA MET A 14 1.41 -2.44 -8.67
C MET A 14 2.32 -2.91 -9.80
N TYR A 15 3.51 -2.32 -9.87
CA TYR A 15 4.42 -2.43 -11.00
C TYR A 15 4.68 -3.88 -11.43
N ASN A 16 4.98 -4.74 -10.48
CA ASN A 16 5.39 -6.10 -10.79
C ASN A 16 4.29 -7.12 -10.55
N ASN A 17 3.08 -6.70 -10.21
CA ASN A 17 2.05 -7.66 -9.86
C ASN A 17 0.65 -7.09 -10.03
N ASP A 18 0.13 -7.22 -11.23
CA ASP A 18 -1.20 -6.70 -11.57
C ASP A 18 -2.31 -7.32 -10.74
N SER A 19 -2.08 -8.51 -10.19
CA SER A 19 -3.12 -9.18 -9.41
C SER A 19 -3.44 -8.44 -8.13
N TYR A 20 -2.59 -7.51 -7.72
CA TYR A 20 -2.83 -6.69 -6.53
C TYR A 20 -3.62 -5.42 -6.83
N ASN A 21 -3.83 -5.10 -8.10
CA ASN A 21 -4.55 -3.88 -8.46
C ASN A 21 -5.96 -3.91 -7.93
N ASN A 22 -6.42 -2.77 -7.43
CA ASN A 22 -7.75 -2.59 -6.84
C ASN A 22 -7.94 -3.22 -5.48
N ARG A 23 -6.89 -3.78 -4.89
CA ARG A 23 -6.99 -4.28 -3.52
C ARG A 23 -6.95 -3.13 -2.54
N VAL A 24 -7.71 -3.26 -1.47
CA VAL A 24 -7.73 -2.32 -0.37
C VAL A 24 -7.14 -3.01 0.84
N GLY A 25 -6.30 -2.31 1.58
CA GLY A 25 -5.71 -2.88 2.77
C GLY A 25 -5.25 -1.80 3.72
N THR A 26 -4.83 -2.23 4.90
CA THR A 26 -4.39 -1.35 5.97
C THR A 26 -2.89 -1.50 6.15
N ILE A 27 -2.19 -0.37 6.26
CA ILE A 27 -0.75 -0.38 6.50
C ILE A 27 -0.48 -0.93 7.89
N THR A 28 0.37 -1.95 7.98
CA THR A 28 0.72 -2.56 9.27
C THR A 28 2.12 -2.21 9.73
N ARG A 29 3.04 -1.95 8.80
CA ARG A 29 4.39 -1.50 9.17
C ARG A 29 5.10 -0.93 7.95
N PHE A 30 6.21 -0.27 8.21
CA PHE A 30 7.09 0.24 7.15
C PHE A 30 8.38 -0.56 7.15
N GLY A 31 8.94 -0.77 5.96
CA GLY A 31 10.24 -1.41 5.84
C GLY A 31 11.38 -0.41 5.91
N GLU A 32 12.60 -0.93 5.90
CA GLU A 32 13.79 -0.09 6.03
C GLU A 32 14.01 0.83 4.85
N LEU A 33 13.50 0.46 3.69
CA LEU A 33 13.65 1.26 2.48
C LEU A 33 12.43 2.13 2.20
N GLY A 34 11.52 2.24 3.16
CA GLY A 34 10.32 3.03 3.00
C GLY A 34 9.18 2.27 2.35
N GLU A 35 9.36 0.98 2.08
CA GLU A 35 8.28 0.19 1.51
C GLU A 35 7.18 -0.04 2.54
N LEU A 36 5.96 -0.25 2.05
CA LEU A 36 4.79 -0.38 2.91
C LEU A 36 4.36 -1.85 2.97
N TYR A 37 4.13 -2.33 4.18
CA TYR A 37 3.54 -3.65 4.38
C TYR A 37 2.14 -3.48 4.95
N GLY A 38 1.23 -4.36 4.54
CA GLY A 38 -0.13 -4.24 4.99
C GLY A 38 -0.95 -5.48 4.67
N THR A 39 -2.25 -5.35 4.87
CA THR A 39 -3.17 -6.49 4.77
C THR A 39 -3.55 -6.84 3.34
N TRP A 40 -3.04 -6.12 2.35
CA TRP A 40 -3.36 -6.41 0.95
C TRP A 40 -2.71 -7.68 0.42
N GLY A 41 -1.69 -8.18 1.10
CA GLY A 41 -1.01 -9.39 0.70
C GLY A 41 0.42 -9.41 1.21
N LYS A 42 1.20 -10.34 0.70
CA LYS A 42 2.58 -10.51 1.17
C LYS A 42 3.57 -9.56 0.51
N GLN A 43 3.21 -9.01 -0.63
CA GLN A 43 4.13 -8.16 -1.37
C GLN A 43 4.10 -6.74 -0.83
N PRO A 44 5.25 -6.16 -0.51
CA PRO A 44 5.27 -4.76 -0.06
C PRO A 44 4.95 -3.82 -1.22
N LEU A 45 4.37 -2.68 -0.89
CA LEU A 45 4.09 -1.63 -1.84
C LEU A 45 5.24 -0.63 -1.83
N LEU A 46 5.72 -0.27 -3.01
CA LEU A 46 6.83 0.66 -3.15
C LEU A 46 6.28 2.03 -3.54
N PRO A 47 6.25 3.00 -2.61
CA PRO A 47 5.58 4.29 -2.88
C PRO A 47 6.15 5.06 -4.08
N ASN A 48 7.39 4.80 -4.44
CA ASN A 48 8.02 5.51 -5.55
C ASN A 48 7.78 4.85 -6.90
N VAL A 49 7.23 3.64 -6.91
CA VAL A 49 7.07 2.84 -8.12
C VAL A 49 5.60 2.49 -8.34
N ASP A 50 4.92 2.10 -7.28
CA ASP A 50 3.54 1.64 -7.35
C ASP A 50 2.60 2.81 -7.14
N LEU A 51 1.43 2.74 -7.79
CA LEU A 51 0.41 3.77 -7.64
C LEU A 51 -0.62 3.34 -6.62
N TYR A 52 -0.98 4.24 -5.73
CA TYR A 52 -1.96 3.96 -4.69
C TYR A 52 -2.62 5.26 -4.26
N ILE A 53 -3.76 5.14 -3.57
CA ILE A 53 -4.44 6.28 -2.97
C ILE A 53 -4.81 5.93 -1.53
N LEU A 54 -4.95 6.97 -0.73
CA LEU A 54 -5.46 6.80 0.63
C LEU A 54 -6.97 6.68 0.56
N VAL A 55 -7.51 5.76 1.34
CA VAL A 55 -8.94 5.54 1.46
C VAL A 55 -9.38 6.06 2.81
N GLU A 56 -10.26 7.05 2.81
CA GLU A 56 -10.78 7.55 4.07
C GLU A 56 -11.83 6.61 4.61
N SER A 57 -11.70 6.35 5.90
CA SER A 57 -12.63 5.50 6.61
C SER A 57 -13.47 6.36 7.53
N ARG A 58 -14.77 6.12 7.54
CA ARG A 58 -15.66 6.85 8.40
C ARG A 58 -16.43 5.93 9.31
#